data_56bc470646a5d10e1d4582758a7d7e10
#
_entry.id   56bc470646a5d10e1d4582758a7d7e10
#
_cell.length_a   1.000
_cell.length_b   1.000
_cell.length_c   1.000
_cell.angle_alpha   90.00
_cell.angle_beta   90.00
_cell.angle_gamma   90.00
#
_symmetry.space_group_name_H-M   'P 1'
#
loop_
_entity.id
_entity.type
_entity.pdbx_description
1 polymer ?
#
loop_
_entity_poly.entity_id
_entity_poly.type
_entity_poly.pdbx_seq_one_letter_code
_entity_poly.pdbx_strand_id
1 'polypeptide(L)'
;MFENLLTSIGINSLKVDTLVKSEYISPNDSLSGIITLYGGNATQLVNKIELSLVERYDNPDERSQIPVLENELETLILHKNININKEEQRSEEFKFNLPEVSFKRNPDYLILKTRVYIANSVDAYDEDKIFLK
;
A
#
# COMPACT_ATOMS: atom_id res chain seq x y z
N MET A 1 3.48 -2.33 13.26
CA MET A 1 3.12 -1.47 14.40
C MET A 1 3.51 -0.04 14.13
N PHE A 2 2.74 0.88 14.60
CA PHE A 2 2.98 2.30 14.36
C PHE A 2 4.28 2.81 14.95
N GLU A 3 4.69 2.29 16.08
CA GLU A 3 5.93 2.70 16.72
C GLU A 3 7.12 2.49 15.79
N ASN A 4 7.12 1.40 15.05
CA ASN A 4 8.21 1.12 14.12
C ASN A 4 8.17 2.03 12.91
N LEU A 5 6.98 2.37 12.43
CA LEU A 5 6.82 3.33 11.35
C LEU A 5 7.28 4.72 11.78
N LEU A 6 6.97 5.11 13.01
CA LEU A 6 7.40 6.40 13.54
C LEU A 6 8.90 6.58 13.48
N THR A 7 9.66 5.55 13.80
CA THR A 7 11.11 5.66 13.79
C THR A 7 11.68 5.72 12.38
N SER A 8 11.00 5.15 11.39
CA SER A 8 11.53 5.09 10.03
C SER A 8 11.17 6.31 9.18
N ILE A 9 10.06 6.99 9.46
CA ILE A 9 9.56 8.07 8.61
C ILE A 9 9.42 9.42 9.32
N GLY A 10 9.90 9.51 10.56
CA GLY A 10 9.77 10.71 11.36
C GLY A 10 8.60 10.63 12.33
N ILE A 11 8.80 11.17 13.51
CA ILE A 11 7.92 10.94 14.65
C ILE A 11 6.53 11.53 14.46
N ASN A 12 6.40 12.70 13.88
CA ASN A 12 5.14 13.44 13.85
C ASN A 12 4.53 13.49 12.47
N SER A 13 4.92 12.56 11.60
CA SER A 13 4.41 12.49 10.24
C SER A 13 3.07 11.78 10.18
N LEU A 14 2.32 12.04 9.12
CA LEU A 14 1.12 11.28 8.80
C LEU A 14 1.46 9.81 8.60
N LYS A 15 0.62 8.93 9.08
CA LYS A 15 0.79 7.48 8.96
C LYS A 15 -0.43 6.86 8.28
N VAL A 16 -0.18 5.73 7.65
CA VAL A 16 -1.23 4.98 6.97
C VAL A 16 -1.22 3.53 7.43
N ASP A 17 -2.41 2.96 7.57
CA ASP A 17 -2.58 1.55 7.86
C ASP A 17 -3.69 1.02 6.95
N THR A 18 -3.44 -0.11 6.31
CA THR A 18 -4.40 -0.74 5.42
C THR A 18 -4.83 -2.06 6.02
N LEU A 19 -6.13 -2.26 6.13
CA LEU A 19 -6.70 -3.48 6.66
C LEU A 19 -7.59 -4.11 5.59
N VAL A 20 -7.19 -5.28 5.10
CA VAL A 20 -7.98 -6.01 4.09
C VAL A 20 -9.06 -6.84 4.77
N LYS A 21 -10.20 -7.02 4.11
CA LYS A 21 -11.29 -7.84 4.64
C LYS A 21 -10.92 -9.31 4.72
N SER A 22 -10.13 -9.78 3.76
CA SER A 22 -9.64 -11.16 3.76
C SER A 22 -8.20 -11.17 3.28
N GLU A 23 -7.36 -11.89 4.00
CA GLU A 23 -5.96 -12.10 3.61
C GLU A 23 -5.81 -13.16 2.53
N TYR A 24 -6.92 -13.81 2.14
CA TYR A 24 -6.93 -14.88 1.14
C TYR A 24 -7.86 -14.52 0.00
N ILE A 25 -7.36 -14.57 -1.22
CA ILE A 25 -8.17 -14.31 -2.41
C ILE A 25 -7.94 -15.38 -3.47
N SER A 26 -8.95 -15.58 -4.31
CA SER A 26 -8.88 -16.44 -5.50
C SER A 26 -8.84 -15.58 -6.76
N PRO A 27 -8.35 -16.12 -7.87
CA PRO A 27 -8.44 -15.41 -9.16
C PRO A 27 -9.88 -14.95 -9.44
N ASN A 28 -10.02 -13.76 -9.98
CA ASN A 28 -11.30 -13.12 -10.31
C ASN A 28 -12.11 -12.66 -9.08
N ASP A 29 -11.57 -12.79 -7.88
CA ASP A 29 -12.18 -12.18 -6.68
C ASP A 29 -11.94 -10.68 -6.65
N SER A 30 -12.70 -9.99 -5.81
CA SER A 30 -12.39 -8.61 -5.48
C SER A 30 -11.60 -8.53 -4.19
N LEU A 31 -10.69 -7.56 -4.16
CA LEU A 31 -9.93 -7.22 -2.97
C LEU A 31 -10.51 -5.96 -2.37
N SER A 32 -10.88 -6.00 -1.10
CA SER A 32 -11.48 -4.86 -0.44
C SER A 32 -10.97 -4.71 0.98
N GLY A 33 -11.10 -3.51 1.51
CA GLY A 33 -10.66 -3.21 2.86
C GLY A 33 -10.84 -1.74 3.20
N ILE A 34 -10.10 -1.31 4.21
CA ILE A 34 -10.16 0.05 4.74
C ILE A 34 -8.75 0.59 4.86
N ILE A 35 -8.54 1.81 4.39
CA ILE A 35 -7.31 2.55 4.59
C ILE A 35 -7.58 3.59 5.67
N THR A 36 -6.76 3.60 6.70
CA THR A 36 -6.87 4.60 7.76
C THR A 36 -5.65 5.50 7.73
N LEU A 37 -5.89 6.80 7.68
CA LEU A 37 -4.86 7.83 7.77
C LEU A 37 -4.88 8.40 9.17
N TYR A 38 -3.70 8.52 9.77
CA TYR A 38 -3.54 9.10 11.11
C TYR A 38 -2.74 10.38 10.96
N GLY A 39 -3.40 11.51 11.21
CA GLY A 39 -2.77 12.82 11.13
C GLY A 39 -1.59 12.93 12.07
N GLY A 40 -0.58 13.64 11.62
CA GLY A 40 0.61 13.87 12.41
C GLY A 40 0.49 15.13 13.25
N ASN A 41 1.61 15.82 13.42
CA ASN A 41 1.72 16.98 14.28
C ASN A 41 1.23 18.28 13.62
N ALA A 42 0.91 18.24 12.35
CA ALA A 42 0.44 19.40 11.59
C ALA A 42 -0.53 18.94 10.51
N THR A 43 -1.36 19.86 10.05
CA THR A 43 -2.24 19.61 8.90
C THR A 43 -1.40 19.37 7.66
N GLN A 44 -1.72 18.33 6.90
CA GLN A 44 -1.02 17.97 5.68
C GLN A 44 -2.00 17.73 4.54
N LEU A 45 -1.55 18.10 3.34
CA LEU A 45 -2.33 17.86 2.11
C LEU A 45 -1.90 16.51 1.52
N VAL A 46 -2.85 15.60 1.40
CA VAL A 46 -2.65 14.34 0.70
C VAL A 46 -3.04 14.55 -0.75
N ASN A 47 -2.10 14.38 -1.66
CA ASN A 47 -2.35 14.56 -3.09
C ASN A 47 -3.12 13.38 -3.68
N LYS A 48 -2.77 12.17 -3.27
CA LYS A 48 -3.47 10.95 -3.69
C LYS A 48 -3.06 9.78 -2.81
N ILE A 49 -3.85 8.73 -2.86
CA ILE A 49 -3.56 7.44 -2.24
C ILE A 49 -3.51 6.42 -3.36
N GLU A 50 -2.42 5.67 -3.45
CA GLU A 50 -2.23 4.66 -4.47
C GLU A 50 -2.12 3.28 -3.84
N LEU A 51 -2.92 2.35 -4.33
CA LEU A 51 -2.86 0.94 -3.95
C LEU A 51 -2.34 0.16 -5.14
N SER A 52 -1.27 -0.61 -4.94
CA SER A 52 -0.70 -1.45 -5.98
C SER A 52 -0.62 -2.88 -5.49
N LEU A 53 -1.12 -3.81 -6.28
CA LEU A 53 -1.01 -5.23 -5.98
C LEU A 53 0.14 -5.76 -6.83
N VAL A 54 1.15 -6.32 -6.18
CA VAL A 54 2.38 -6.75 -6.86
C VAL A 54 2.77 -8.17 -6.49
N GLU A 55 3.39 -8.82 -7.46
CA GLU A 55 4.11 -10.06 -7.25
C GLU A 55 5.59 -9.71 -7.06
N ARG A 56 6.16 -10.13 -5.94
CA ARG A 56 7.57 -9.88 -5.63
C ARG A 56 8.37 -11.17 -5.85
N TYR A 57 9.49 -11.10 -6.54
CA TYR A 57 10.29 -12.27 -6.84
C TYR A 57 11.78 -11.91 -6.91
N ASP A 58 12.63 -12.91 -6.69
CA ASP A 58 14.07 -12.72 -6.74
C ASP A 58 14.52 -12.43 -8.17
N ASN A 59 15.44 -11.49 -8.30
CA ASN A 59 16.02 -11.17 -9.61
C ASN A 59 16.91 -12.34 -10.07
N PRO A 60 16.64 -12.92 -11.25
CA PRO A 60 17.46 -14.02 -11.76
C PRO A 60 18.86 -13.59 -12.16
N ASP A 61 19.09 -12.30 -12.38
CA ASP A 61 20.43 -11.80 -12.72
C ASP A 61 21.21 -11.52 -11.44
N GLU A 62 22.09 -12.45 -11.09
CA GLU A 62 22.92 -12.37 -9.88
C GLU A 62 23.91 -11.21 -9.91
N ARG A 63 24.19 -10.66 -11.09
CA ARG A 63 25.11 -9.54 -11.24
C ARG A 63 24.42 -8.20 -11.01
N SER A 64 23.10 -8.18 -10.98
CA SER A 64 22.35 -6.96 -10.74
C SER A 64 22.47 -6.52 -9.29
N GLN A 65 22.50 -5.22 -9.07
CA GLN A 65 22.46 -4.65 -7.73
C GLN A 65 21.05 -4.62 -7.15
N ILE A 66 20.05 -4.97 -7.96
CA ILE A 66 18.65 -5.02 -7.52
C ILE A 66 18.32 -6.49 -7.24
N PRO A 67 18.26 -6.90 -5.95
CA PRO A 67 18.07 -8.31 -5.63
C PRO A 67 16.63 -8.82 -5.81
N VAL A 68 15.65 -7.91 -5.76
CA VAL A 68 14.22 -8.24 -5.80
C VAL A 68 13.53 -7.42 -6.86
N LEU A 69 12.69 -8.06 -7.65
CA LEU A 69 11.87 -7.41 -8.67
C LEU A 69 10.40 -7.47 -8.30
N GLU A 70 9.62 -6.56 -8.86
CA GLU A 70 8.19 -6.53 -8.67
C GLU A 70 7.48 -6.54 -10.02
N ASN A 71 6.45 -7.38 -10.12
CA ASN A 71 5.53 -7.41 -11.25
C ASN A 71 4.23 -6.77 -10.79
N GLU A 72 3.93 -5.56 -11.27
CA GLU A 72 2.71 -4.85 -10.89
C GLU A 72 1.53 -5.48 -11.62
N LEU A 73 0.54 -5.94 -10.85
CA LEU A 73 -0.62 -6.64 -11.38
C LEU A 73 -1.80 -5.70 -11.56
N GLU A 74 -2.03 -4.82 -10.58
CA GLU A 74 -3.14 -3.88 -10.62
C GLU A 74 -2.79 -2.67 -9.78
N THR A 75 -3.32 -1.51 -10.16
CA THR A 75 -3.15 -0.26 -9.41
C THR A 75 -4.48 0.46 -9.32
N LEU A 76 -4.80 0.94 -8.14
CA LEU A 76 -5.99 1.74 -7.87
C LEU A 76 -5.56 3.06 -7.24
N ILE A 77 -6.04 4.16 -7.79
CA ILE A 77 -5.76 5.48 -7.24
C ILE A 77 -7.04 6.02 -6.60
N LEU A 78 -6.93 6.35 -5.32
CA LEU A 78 -8.02 6.92 -4.53
C LEU A 78 -7.68 8.35 -4.21
N HIS A 79 -8.67 9.15 -4.12
CA HIS A 79 -8.62 10.52 -3.62
C HIS A 79 -7.45 11.38 -4.09
N LYS A 80 -7.76 12.62 -4.39
CA LYS A 80 -6.80 13.66 -4.72
C LYS A 80 -7.14 14.89 -3.88
N ASN A 81 -6.11 15.53 -3.31
CA ASN A 81 -6.24 16.80 -2.60
C ASN A 81 -7.16 16.74 -1.37
N ILE A 82 -6.80 15.87 -0.43
CA ILE A 82 -7.48 15.74 0.86
C ILE A 82 -6.62 16.39 1.93
N ASN A 83 -7.21 17.28 2.74
CA ASN A 83 -6.53 17.80 3.91
C ASN A 83 -6.76 16.88 5.10
N ILE A 84 -5.68 16.45 5.74
CA ILE A 84 -5.72 15.69 6.97
C ILE A 84 -5.23 16.62 8.08
N ASN A 85 -6.11 16.93 9.01
CA ASN A 85 -5.81 17.85 10.10
C ASN A 85 -4.88 17.18 11.12
N LYS A 86 -4.25 18.03 11.94
CA LYS A 86 -3.42 17.56 13.05
C LYS A 86 -4.20 16.53 13.87
N GLU A 87 -3.60 15.37 14.08
CA GLU A 87 -4.15 14.28 14.89
C GLU A 87 -5.51 13.74 14.42
N GLU A 88 -5.96 14.13 13.24
CA GLU A 88 -7.18 13.59 12.65
C GLU A 88 -7.00 12.13 12.25
N GLN A 89 -8.01 11.31 12.51
CA GLN A 89 -8.07 9.95 12.01
C GLN A 89 -9.16 9.90 10.93
N ARG A 90 -8.79 9.43 9.75
CA ARG A 90 -9.72 9.36 8.63
C ARG A 90 -9.61 8.02 7.93
N SER A 91 -10.75 7.37 7.70
CA SER A 91 -10.79 6.06 7.05
C SER A 91 -11.53 6.15 5.73
N GLU A 92 -11.02 5.39 4.75
CA GLU A 92 -11.62 5.27 3.43
C GLU A 92 -11.71 3.80 3.05
N GLU A 93 -12.84 3.40 2.51
CA GLU A 93 -13.01 2.04 2.00
C GLU A 93 -12.46 1.96 0.59
N PHE A 94 -11.94 0.78 0.25
CA PHE A 94 -11.51 0.51 -1.12
C PHE A 94 -12.01 -0.85 -1.57
N LYS A 95 -12.15 -0.98 -2.88
CA LYS A 95 -12.47 -2.25 -3.52
C LYS A 95 -11.99 -2.21 -4.95
N PHE A 96 -11.29 -3.25 -5.36
CA PHE A 96 -10.98 -3.43 -6.77
C PHE A 96 -10.98 -4.92 -7.10
N ASN A 97 -11.27 -5.21 -8.36
CA ASN A 97 -11.31 -6.57 -8.85
C ASN A 97 -9.90 -7.03 -9.18
N LEU A 98 -9.62 -8.29 -8.85
CA LEU A 98 -8.37 -8.90 -9.25
C LEU A 98 -8.53 -9.35 -10.69
N PRO A 99 -7.82 -8.74 -11.64
CA PRO A 99 -7.94 -9.12 -13.04
C PRO A 99 -7.30 -10.48 -13.29
N GLU A 100 -7.57 -11.00 -14.49
CA GLU A 100 -6.82 -12.14 -14.98
C GLU A 100 -5.39 -11.67 -15.22
N VAL A 101 -4.45 -12.21 -14.45
CA VAL A 101 -3.06 -11.74 -14.48
C VAL A 101 -2.10 -12.88 -14.74
N SER A 102 -0.96 -12.52 -15.32
CA SER A 102 0.13 -13.47 -15.54
C SER A 102 1.19 -13.28 -14.45
N PHE A 103 1.43 -14.36 -13.72
CA PHE A 103 2.47 -14.35 -12.71
C PHE A 103 3.82 -14.73 -13.32
N LYS A 104 4.89 -14.19 -12.76
CA LYS A 104 6.25 -14.51 -13.18
C LYS A 104 6.78 -15.77 -12.50
N ARG A 105 6.36 -16.04 -11.27
CA ARG A 105 6.93 -17.10 -10.43
C ARG A 105 5.91 -17.95 -9.69
N ASN A 106 4.61 -17.90 -10.04
CA ASN A 106 3.56 -18.63 -9.33
C ASN A 106 3.65 -18.40 -7.81
N PRO A 107 3.44 -17.19 -7.35
CA PRO A 107 3.65 -16.84 -5.95
C PRO A 107 2.62 -17.48 -5.02
N ASP A 108 3.01 -17.69 -3.76
CA ASP A 108 2.09 -18.10 -2.71
C ASP A 108 1.28 -16.91 -2.19
N TYR A 109 1.83 -15.72 -2.28
CA TYR A 109 1.18 -14.50 -1.85
C TYR A 109 1.60 -13.32 -2.73
N LEU A 110 0.75 -12.31 -2.69
CA LEU A 110 1.02 -11.02 -3.33
C LEU A 110 1.25 -9.99 -2.23
N ILE A 111 1.77 -8.84 -2.62
CA ILE A 111 1.92 -7.70 -1.70
C ILE A 111 0.98 -6.60 -2.13
N LEU A 112 0.15 -6.15 -1.20
CA LEU A 112 -0.65 -4.94 -1.38
C LEU A 112 0.15 -3.77 -0.82
N LYS A 113 0.59 -2.88 -1.69
CA LYS A 113 1.36 -1.68 -1.32
C LYS A 113 0.44 -0.49 -1.29
N THR A 114 0.46 0.23 -0.20
CA THR A 114 -0.27 1.50 -0.07
C THR A 114 0.74 2.62 0.01
N ARG A 115 0.56 3.63 -0.82
CA ARG A 115 1.39 4.82 -0.80
C ARG A 115 0.53 6.06 -0.73
N VAL A 116 0.80 6.90 0.24
CA VAL A 116 0.11 8.17 0.44
C VAL A 116 1.06 9.29 0.04
N TYR A 117 0.71 10.00 -1.02
CA TYR A 117 1.51 11.10 -1.55
C TYR A 117 1.17 12.38 -0.80
N ILE A 118 2.13 12.89 -0.05
CA ILE A 118 1.93 14.05 0.83
C ILE A 118 2.68 15.24 0.26
N ALA A 119 1.97 16.37 0.10
CA ALA A 119 2.60 17.59 -0.40
C ALA A 119 3.65 18.08 0.57
N ASN A 120 4.83 18.40 0.04
CA ASN A 120 5.95 18.99 0.80
C ASN A 120 6.42 18.14 1.98
N SER A 121 6.25 16.83 1.89
CA SER A 121 6.65 15.92 2.96
C SER A 121 7.00 14.55 2.37
N VAL A 122 7.59 13.70 3.19
CA VAL A 122 7.89 12.33 2.82
C VAL A 122 6.58 11.54 2.73
N ASP A 123 6.42 10.73 1.69
CA ASP A 123 5.24 9.91 1.52
C ASP A 123 5.13 8.86 2.62
N ALA A 124 3.91 8.46 2.93
CA ALA A 124 3.65 7.37 3.88
C ALA A 124 3.39 6.07 3.12
N TYR A 125 3.81 4.95 3.71
CA TYR A 125 3.74 3.63 3.08
C TYR A 125 3.20 2.59 4.03
N ASP A 126 2.54 1.58 3.46
CA ASP A 126 2.15 0.36 4.15
C ASP A 126 2.22 -0.81 3.18
N GLU A 127 2.48 -2.01 3.69
CA GLU A 127 2.51 -3.22 2.89
C GLU A 127 1.82 -4.35 3.64
N ASP A 128 1.01 -5.12 2.92
CA ASP A 128 0.28 -6.26 3.47
C ASP A 128 0.40 -7.47 2.54
N LYS A 129 0.51 -8.65 3.13
CA LYS A 129 0.52 -9.89 2.36
C LYS A 129 -0.90 -10.32 2.06
N ILE A 130 -1.14 -10.70 0.82
CA ILE A 130 -2.42 -11.25 0.37
C ILE A 130 -2.13 -12.64 -0.18
N PHE A 131 -2.64 -13.67 0.49
CA PHE A 131 -2.38 -15.04 0.10
C PHE A 131 -3.32 -15.51 -1.00
N LEU A 132 -2.79 -16.28 -1.92
CA LEU A 132 -3.56 -16.85 -3.01
C LEU A 132 -4.12 -18.21 -2.58
N LYS A 133 -5.39 -18.42 -2.93
CA LYS A 133 -6.04 -19.71 -2.70
C LYS A 133 -5.81 -20.65 -3.86
#